data_bc7106ea215a74c22fe5eb92d4b3bb02
#
_entry.id   bc7106ea215a74c22fe5eb92d4b3bb02
#
_cell.length_a   1.000
_cell.length_b   1.000
_cell.length_c   1.000
_cell.angle_alpha   90.00
_cell.angle_beta   90.00
_cell.angle_gamma   90.00
#
_symmetry.space_group_name_H-M   'P 1'
#
loop_
_entity.id
_entity.type
_entity.pdbx_description
1 polymer ?
#
loop_
_entity_poly.entity_id
_entity_poly.type
_entity_poly.pdbx_seq_one_letter_code
_entity_poly.pdbx_strand_id
1 'polypeptide(L)'
;VGFKPAGAELGVQGFITRTVADNAFLHGHRMITPRARIGLLLEPLLCDTRVDAHHLRAAREAAQRLWAAGFEVVPISPYPQAGATFAHFRNTFTSRLAGLNPAAGYAEWIAQQGRRVSAAELAAGRAHVRQLPGLLAHEWGVDAILTPMLTTDPPRIGSFLSLPHEENFAAQTRWSPWGSLFNMARLPAISVPWTIPNHPPVGVHLGGITLSDAALLGLAHILHP
;
A
#
# COMPACT_ATOMS: atom_id res chain seq x y z
N VAL A 1 -1.56 -5.90 13.21
CA VAL A 1 -0.41 -5.66 12.31
C VAL A 1 -0.51 -6.57 11.11
N GLY A 2 -0.45 -6.01 9.91
CA GLY A 2 -0.41 -6.76 8.66
C GLY A 2 0.88 -6.45 7.90
N PHE A 3 1.68 -7.46 7.60
CA PHE A 3 2.94 -7.32 6.89
C PHE A 3 2.90 -8.03 5.53
N LYS A 4 3.42 -7.36 4.51
CA LYS A 4 3.64 -7.87 3.17
C LYS A 4 5.14 -7.92 2.91
N PRO A 5 5.76 -9.11 2.76
CA PRO A 5 7.17 -9.24 2.42
C PRO A 5 7.47 -8.75 0.99
N ALA A 6 8.73 -8.45 0.73
CA ALA A 6 9.22 -8.16 -0.61
C ALA A 6 9.12 -9.37 -1.55
N GLY A 7 9.21 -9.15 -2.85
CA GLY A 7 9.40 -10.19 -3.87
C GLY A 7 8.15 -10.80 -4.49
N ALA A 8 6.99 -10.74 -3.84
CA ALA A 8 5.77 -11.29 -4.43
C ALA A 8 5.01 -10.28 -5.31
N GLU A 9 4.49 -10.76 -6.42
CA GLU A 9 3.69 -9.96 -7.36
C GLU A 9 2.22 -9.91 -6.96
N LEU A 10 1.65 -8.72 -6.77
CA LEU A 10 0.24 -8.38 -6.52
C LEU A 10 -0.37 -9.10 -5.30
N GLY A 11 -0.46 -10.40 -5.28
CA GLY A 11 -1.02 -11.17 -4.16
C GLY A 11 0.08 -11.79 -3.31
N VAL A 12 0.02 -11.64 -2.01
CA VAL A 12 0.98 -12.20 -1.05
C VAL A 12 0.20 -12.90 0.06
N GLN A 13 0.60 -14.11 0.39
CA GLN A 13 0.15 -14.75 1.62
C GLN A 13 0.92 -14.15 2.80
N GLY A 14 0.24 -13.91 3.90
CA GLY A 14 0.84 -13.33 5.09
C GLY A 14 0.00 -13.58 6.33
N PHE A 15 0.43 -12.99 7.44
CA PHE A 15 -0.21 -13.12 8.73
C PHE A 15 -0.75 -11.78 9.20
N ILE A 16 -1.85 -11.82 9.94
CA ILE A 16 -2.33 -10.71 10.74
C ILE A 16 -2.03 -11.04 12.19
N THR A 17 -1.22 -10.22 12.84
CA THR A 17 -0.72 -10.46 14.20
C THR A 17 -1.08 -9.30 15.12
N ARG A 18 -0.87 -9.49 16.44
CA ARG A 18 -1.06 -8.44 17.43
C ARG A 18 0.11 -7.47 17.44
N THR A 19 1.33 -7.96 17.29
CA THR A 19 2.56 -7.17 17.37
C THR A 19 3.39 -7.29 16.09
N VAL A 20 4.32 -6.36 15.88
CA VAL A 20 5.33 -6.44 14.81
C VAL A 20 6.29 -7.59 15.08
N ALA A 21 6.60 -7.87 16.34
CA ALA A 21 7.48 -8.97 16.74
C ALA A 21 6.91 -10.33 16.33
N ASP A 22 5.61 -10.57 16.51
CA ASP A 22 4.94 -11.79 16.06
C ASP A 22 5.03 -11.95 14.54
N ASN A 23 4.85 -10.86 13.80
CA ASN A 23 5.00 -10.89 12.33
C ASN A 23 6.43 -11.23 11.91
N ALA A 24 7.43 -10.61 12.55
CA ALA A 24 8.83 -10.91 12.29
C ALA A 24 9.15 -12.40 12.56
N PHE A 25 8.66 -12.93 13.67
CA PHE A 25 8.83 -14.35 14.04
C PHE A 25 8.22 -15.29 12.99
N LEU A 26 6.95 -15.05 12.61
CA LEU A 26 6.23 -15.91 11.66
C LEU A 26 6.83 -15.88 10.24
N HIS A 27 7.45 -14.76 9.86
CA HIS A 27 8.17 -14.62 8.58
C HIS A 27 9.65 -15.02 8.66
N GLY A 28 10.15 -15.46 9.83
CA GLY A 28 11.55 -15.88 10.03
C GLY A 28 12.55 -14.71 9.96
N HIS A 29 12.11 -13.49 10.26
CA HIS A 29 12.98 -12.31 10.21
C HIS A 29 13.46 -11.93 11.61
N ARG A 30 14.77 -11.65 11.71
CA ARG A 30 15.33 -10.90 12.82
C ARG A 30 15.23 -9.41 12.49
N MET A 31 14.50 -8.65 13.28
CA MET A 31 14.35 -7.20 13.10
C MET A 31 15.69 -6.47 13.20
N ILE A 32 15.89 -5.49 12.33
CA ILE A 32 17.09 -4.65 12.28
C ILE A 32 16.61 -3.20 12.31
N THR A 33 17.06 -2.40 13.28
CA THR A 33 16.81 -0.96 13.27
C THR A 33 17.70 -0.31 12.19
N PRO A 34 17.11 0.19 11.08
CA PRO A 34 17.90 0.78 10.01
C PRO A 34 18.36 2.20 10.37
N ARG A 35 19.38 2.68 9.65
CA ARG A 35 19.50 4.12 9.38
C ARG A 35 18.68 4.40 8.14
N ALA A 36 17.68 5.26 8.24
CA ALA A 36 16.75 5.47 7.13
C ALA A 36 16.25 6.92 7.11
N ARG A 37 16.05 7.42 5.91
CA ARG A 37 15.31 8.65 5.60
C ARG A 37 13.89 8.27 5.22
N ILE A 38 12.89 8.91 5.83
CA ILE A 38 11.48 8.52 5.72
C ILE A 38 10.70 9.66 5.07
N GLY A 39 10.01 9.37 3.98
CA GLY A 39 9.09 10.30 3.33
C GLY A 39 7.70 10.24 3.94
N LEU A 40 7.17 11.35 4.42
CA LEU A 40 5.77 11.46 4.85
C LEU A 40 4.91 11.87 3.65
N LEU A 41 4.12 10.93 3.14
CA LEU A 41 3.18 11.14 2.03
C LEU A 41 1.74 11.15 2.55
N LEU A 42 1.14 12.32 2.63
CA LEU A 42 -0.24 12.48 3.11
C LEU A 42 -1.26 12.59 1.98
N GLU A 43 -0.82 13.00 0.80
CA GLU A 43 -1.67 13.08 -0.38
C GLU A 43 -1.96 11.68 -0.93
N PRO A 44 -3.21 11.41 -1.36
CA PRO A 44 -3.55 10.18 -2.07
C PRO A 44 -2.68 10.01 -3.33
N LEU A 45 -2.20 8.79 -3.56
CA LEU A 45 -1.22 8.53 -4.60
C LEU A 45 -1.85 8.12 -5.94
N LEU A 46 -2.83 7.21 -5.91
CA LEU A 46 -3.34 6.53 -7.11
C LEU A 46 -4.66 7.11 -7.64
N CYS A 47 -5.25 8.04 -6.92
CA CYS A 47 -6.47 8.73 -7.33
C CYS A 47 -6.63 10.01 -6.52
N ASP A 48 -7.44 10.95 -7.03
CA ASP A 48 -7.85 12.12 -6.26
C ASP A 48 -9.02 11.74 -5.33
N THR A 49 -8.82 11.95 -4.03
CA THR A 49 -9.82 11.69 -2.99
C THR A 49 -9.48 12.46 -1.71
N ARG A 50 -10.51 12.70 -0.90
CA ARG A 50 -10.32 13.31 0.42
C ARG A 50 -9.89 12.25 1.44
N VAL A 51 -9.01 12.64 2.34
CA VAL A 51 -8.58 11.85 3.50
C VAL A 51 -9.15 12.47 4.77
N ASP A 52 -9.77 11.68 5.63
CA ASP A 52 -10.34 12.16 6.88
C ASP A 52 -9.24 12.61 7.85
N ALA A 53 -9.55 13.66 8.61
CA ALA A 53 -8.57 14.37 9.44
C ALA A 53 -7.88 13.48 10.48
N HIS A 54 -8.57 12.48 11.02
CA HIS A 54 -8.01 11.57 12.02
C HIS A 54 -7.01 10.58 11.42
N HIS A 55 -7.17 10.13 10.15
CA HIS A 55 -6.18 9.33 9.44
C HIS A 55 -4.91 10.15 9.14
N LEU A 56 -5.08 11.40 8.70
CA LEU A 56 -3.95 12.32 8.50
C LEU A 56 -3.21 12.61 9.80
N ARG A 57 -3.94 12.79 10.90
CA ARG A 57 -3.38 13.02 12.23
C ARG A 57 -2.56 11.82 12.69
N ALA A 58 -3.09 10.60 12.56
CA ALA A 58 -2.38 9.38 12.91
C ALA A 58 -1.04 9.24 12.17
N ALA A 59 -1.01 9.51 10.86
CA ALA A 59 0.22 9.48 10.09
C ALA A 59 1.22 10.56 10.53
N ARG A 60 0.75 11.79 10.86
CA ARG A 60 1.61 12.86 11.38
C ARG A 60 2.18 12.52 12.76
N GLU A 61 1.38 11.98 13.67
CA GLU A 61 1.83 11.55 15.00
C GLU A 61 2.84 10.40 14.91
N ALA A 62 2.63 9.44 13.99
CA ALA A 62 3.60 8.40 13.71
C ALA A 62 4.93 8.96 13.16
N ALA A 63 4.85 9.95 12.26
CA ALA A 63 6.02 10.68 11.76
C ALA A 63 6.80 11.37 12.89
N GLN A 64 6.10 12.02 13.83
CA GLN A 64 6.70 12.64 15.00
C GLN A 64 7.38 11.60 15.91
N ARG A 65 6.78 10.41 16.08
CA ARG A 65 7.39 9.32 16.87
C ARG A 65 8.69 8.83 16.22
N LEU A 66 8.72 8.66 14.90
CA LEU A 66 9.94 8.27 14.17
C LEU A 66 11.02 9.37 14.27
N TRP A 67 10.63 10.63 14.11
CA TRP A 67 11.54 11.76 14.29
C TRP A 67 12.13 11.79 15.71
N ALA A 68 11.30 11.63 16.75
CA ALA A 68 11.75 11.57 18.14
C ALA A 68 12.67 10.37 18.43
N ALA A 69 12.55 9.28 17.64
CA ALA A 69 13.44 8.13 17.68
C ALA A 69 14.76 8.34 16.90
N GLY A 70 14.97 9.53 16.31
CA GLY A 70 16.21 9.92 15.65
C GLY A 70 16.25 9.70 14.14
N PHE A 71 15.10 9.39 13.50
CA PHE A 71 15.03 9.27 12.05
C PHE A 71 14.85 10.64 11.38
N GLU A 72 15.42 10.81 10.19
CA GLU A 72 15.09 11.93 9.33
C GLU A 72 13.72 11.66 8.68
N VAL A 73 12.75 12.56 8.93
CA VAL A 73 11.41 12.48 8.33
C VAL A 73 11.17 13.74 7.52
N VAL A 74 10.88 13.59 6.23
CA VAL A 74 10.69 14.69 5.30
C VAL A 74 9.32 14.59 4.61
N PRO A 75 8.61 15.71 4.35
CA PRO A 75 7.41 15.69 3.53
C PRO A 75 7.77 15.35 2.08
N ILE A 76 6.94 14.53 1.45
CA ILE A 76 7.02 14.23 0.02
C ILE A 76 5.64 14.32 -0.62
N SER A 77 5.59 14.48 -1.93
CA SER A 77 4.35 14.49 -2.75
C SER A 77 4.29 13.27 -3.67
N PRO A 78 3.11 12.96 -4.24
CA PRO A 78 2.99 11.94 -5.28
C PRO A 78 3.98 12.18 -6.43
N TYR A 79 4.59 11.10 -6.91
CA TYR A 79 5.50 11.21 -8.06
C TYR A 79 4.70 11.39 -9.37
N PRO A 80 5.30 12.04 -10.39
CA PRO A 80 4.56 12.46 -11.60
C PRO A 80 3.86 11.33 -12.36
N GLN A 81 4.43 10.10 -12.32
CA GLN A 81 3.93 8.94 -13.06
C GLN A 81 2.89 8.12 -12.27
N ALA A 82 2.42 8.58 -11.10
CA ALA A 82 1.48 7.82 -10.26
C ALA A 82 0.20 7.40 -11.00
N GLY A 83 -0.36 8.28 -11.83
CA GLY A 83 -1.53 7.97 -12.65
C GLY A 83 -1.25 6.89 -13.71
N ALA A 84 -0.10 6.95 -14.38
CA ALA A 84 0.33 5.90 -15.32
C ALA A 84 0.55 4.56 -14.60
N THR A 85 1.14 4.60 -13.40
CA THR A 85 1.31 3.42 -12.56
C THR A 85 -0.04 2.78 -12.21
N PHE A 86 -1.04 3.59 -11.88
CA PHE A 86 -2.37 3.06 -11.61
C PHE A 86 -3.04 2.42 -12.83
N ALA A 87 -2.89 3.00 -14.01
CA ALA A 87 -3.39 2.40 -15.26
C ALA A 87 -2.73 1.04 -15.52
N HIS A 88 -1.42 0.93 -15.34
CA HIS A 88 -0.70 -0.34 -15.45
C HIS A 88 -1.12 -1.35 -14.36
N PHE A 89 -1.39 -0.88 -13.14
CA PHE A 89 -1.96 -1.72 -12.09
C PHE A 89 -3.30 -2.32 -12.52
N ARG A 90 -4.24 -1.49 -12.95
CA ARG A 90 -5.57 -1.92 -13.38
C ARG A 90 -5.45 -3.02 -14.46
N ASN A 91 -4.67 -2.78 -15.50
CA ASN A 91 -4.47 -3.73 -16.60
C ASN A 91 -3.85 -5.05 -16.11
N THR A 92 -2.79 -4.98 -15.31
CA THR A 92 -2.10 -6.18 -14.79
C THR A 92 -3.00 -6.95 -13.82
N PHE A 93 -3.70 -6.28 -12.93
CA PHE A 93 -4.59 -6.89 -11.96
C PHE A 93 -5.77 -7.60 -12.65
N THR A 94 -6.47 -6.91 -13.56
CA THR A 94 -7.63 -7.49 -14.24
C THR A 94 -7.23 -8.64 -15.17
N SER A 95 -6.09 -8.54 -15.86
CA SER A 95 -5.59 -9.60 -16.76
C SER A 95 -5.29 -10.91 -16.03
N ARG A 96 -4.89 -10.87 -14.76
CA ARG A 96 -4.67 -12.08 -13.96
C ARG A 96 -5.96 -12.87 -13.72
N LEU A 97 -7.09 -12.21 -13.74
CA LEU A 97 -8.41 -12.79 -13.54
C LEU A 97 -9.11 -13.13 -14.85
N ALA A 98 -8.52 -12.77 -16.02
CA ALA A 98 -9.09 -12.97 -17.34
C ALA A 98 -9.45 -14.43 -17.64
N GLY A 99 -8.65 -15.37 -17.13
CA GLY A 99 -8.88 -16.83 -17.30
C GLY A 99 -9.91 -17.43 -16.35
N LEU A 100 -10.40 -16.67 -15.37
CA LEU A 100 -11.46 -17.12 -14.48
C LEU A 100 -12.80 -17.04 -15.22
N ASN A 101 -13.70 -17.97 -14.89
CA ASN A 101 -15.06 -18.00 -15.43
C ASN A 101 -16.09 -17.97 -14.27
N PRO A 102 -16.15 -16.88 -13.50
CA PRO A 102 -17.15 -16.74 -12.45
C PRO A 102 -18.54 -16.59 -13.05
N ALA A 103 -19.54 -17.08 -12.34
CA ALA A 103 -20.91 -17.16 -12.88
C ALA A 103 -21.53 -15.78 -13.13
N ALA A 104 -21.25 -14.78 -12.30
CA ALA A 104 -21.81 -13.42 -12.43
C ALA A 104 -21.16 -12.43 -11.44
N GLY A 105 -21.56 -11.16 -11.51
CA GLY A 105 -21.26 -10.12 -10.53
C GLY A 105 -19.90 -9.44 -10.74
N TYR A 106 -19.37 -8.89 -9.66
CA TYR A 106 -18.15 -8.06 -9.72
C TYR A 106 -16.92 -8.84 -10.22
N ALA A 107 -16.77 -10.12 -9.83
CA ALA A 107 -15.67 -10.96 -10.28
C ALA A 107 -15.72 -11.22 -11.80
N GLU A 108 -16.90 -11.45 -12.36
CA GLU A 108 -17.09 -11.60 -13.81
C GLU A 108 -16.76 -10.29 -14.54
N TRP A 109 -17.20 -9.16 -14.01
CA TRP A 109 -16.86 -7.86 -14.58
C TRP A 109 -15.34 -7.64 -14.62
N ILE A 110 -14.60 -7.94 -13.53
CA ILE A 110 -13.12 -7.83 -13.51
C ILE A 110 -12.50 -8.76 -14.57
N ALA A 111 -12.96 -10.01 -14.66
CA ALA A 111 -12.46 -10.95 -15.66
C ALA A 111 -12.70 -10.45 -17.09
N GLN A 112 -13.88 -9.86 -17.36
CA GLN A 112 -14.20 -9.23 -18.65
C GLN A 112 -13.27 -8.04 -18.95
N GLN A 113 -12.98 -7.17 -17.96
CA GLN A 113 -11.98 -6.10 -18.16
C GLN A 113 -10.61 -6.70 -18.53
N GLY A 114 -10.20 -7.74 -17.82
CA GLY A 114 -8.92 -8.43 -18.09
C GLY A 114 -8.82 -9.02 -19.50
N ARG A 115 -9.90 -9.60 -20.02
CA ARG A 115 -9.97 -10.13 -21.39
C ARG A 115 -9.84 -9.05 -22.48
N ARG A 116 -10.08 -7.79 -22.15
CA ARG A 116 -9.95 -6.64 -23.07
C ARG A 116 -8.54 -6.06 -23.12
N VAL A 117 -7.68 -6.39 -22.14
CA VAL A 117 -6.31 -5.89 -22.11
C VAL A 117 -5.50 -6.54 -23.22
N SER A 118 -4.93 -5.72 -24.09
CA SER A 118 -4.11 -6.19 -25.20
C SER A 118 -2.74 -6.72 -24.73
N ALA A 119 -2.12 -7.55 -25.55
CA ALA A 119 -0.75 -8.04 -25.28
C ALA A 119 0.26 -6.89 -25.15
N ALA A 120 0.09 -5.81 -25.93
CA ALA A 120 0.95 -4.62 -25.87
C ALA A 120 0.81 -3.87 -24.53
N GLU A 121 -0.42 -3.64 -24.06
CA GLU A 121 -0.66 -3.02 -22.75
C GLU A 121 -0.11 -3.86 -21.60
N LEU A 122 -0.24 -5.17 -21.68
CA LEU A 122 0.30 -6.08 -20.68
C LEU A 122 1.84 -6.07 -20.68
N ALA A 123 2.46 -6.02 -21.86
CA ALA A 123 3.92 -5.90 -21.99
C ALA A 123 4.43 -4.57 -21.43
N ALA A 124 3.74 -3.46 -21.71
CA ALA A 124 4.04 -2.14 -21.16
C ALA A 124 3.91 -2.13 -19.63
N GLY A 125 2.83 -2.71 -19.09
CA GLY A 125 2.63 -2.85 -17.65
C GLY A 125 3.76 -3.63 -16.96
N ARG A 126 4.17 -4.75 -17.54
CA ARG A 126 5.30 -5.55 -17.04
C ARG A 126 6.63 -4.79 -17.09
N ALA A 127 6.86 -3.99 -18.14
CA ALA A 127 8.04 -3.15 -18.23
C ALA A 127 8.05 -2.07 -17.14
N HIS A 128 6.91 -1.40 -16.93
CA HIS A 128 6.74 -0.39 -15.89
C HIS A 128 6.98 -0.97 -14.49
N VAL A 129 6.38 -2.12 -14.18
CA VAL A 129 6.57 -2.80 -12.88
C VAL A 129 8.04 -3.14 -12.60
N ARG A 130 8.81 -3.55 -13.60
CA ARG A 130 10.25 -3.82 -13.42
C ARG A 130 11.07 -2.56 -13.09
N GLN A 131 10.66 -1.42 -13.63
CA GLN A 131 11.35 -0.14 -13.41
C GLN A 131 10.88 0.57 -12.12
N LEU A 132 9.70 0.22 -11.61
CA LEU A 132 9.02 0.93 -10.55
C LEU A 132 9.87 1.09 -9.26
N PRO A 133 10.58 0.08 -8.74
CA PRO A 133 11.43 0.28 -7.55
C PRO A 133 12.51 1.35 -7.75
N GLY A 134 13.21 1.33 -8.89
CA GLY A 134 14.22 2.33 -9.21
C GLY A 134 13.63 3.72 -9.44
N LEU A 135 12.45 3.80 -10.07
CA LEU A 135 11.70 5.04 -10.25
C LEU A 135 11.35 5.67 -8.90
N LEU A 136 10.77 4.89 -7.99
CA LEU A 136 10.37 5.39 -6.67
C LEU A 136 11.58 5.85 -5.83
N ALA A 137 12.67 5.10 -5.87
CA ALA A 137 13.90 5.48 -5.18
C ALA A 137 14.48 6.79 -5.73
N HIS A 138 14.44 6.99 -7.04
CA HIS A 138 14.91 8.22 -7.70
C HIS A 138 14.02 9.42 -7.38
N GLU A 139 12.70 9.27 -7.53
CA GLU A 139 11.73 10.37 -7.39
C GLU A 139 11.63 10.89 -5.96
N TRP A 140 11.67 10.00 -4.98
CA TRP A 140 11.50 10.40 -3.59
C TRP A 140 12.81 10.56 -2.81
N GLY A 141 13.88 9.87 -3.19
CA GLY A 141 15.17 9.93 -2.49
C GLY A 141 15.09 9.57 -1.01
N VAL A 142 14.20 8.63 -0.65
CA VAL A 142 13.97 8.16 0.72
C VAL A 142 14.03 6.64 0.79
N ASP A 143 14.29 6.10 1.98
CA ASP A 143 14.42 4.65 2.20
C ASP A 143 13.08 3.97 2.49
N ALA A 144 12.14 4.73 3.05
CA ALA A 144 10.77 4.28 3.31
C ALA A 144 9.80 5.44 3.17
N ILE A 145 8.52 5.13 2.94
CA ILE A 145 7.45 6.12 3.03
C ILE A 145 6.48 5.76 4.16
N LEU A 146 5.93 6.78 4.78
CA LEU A 146 4.89 6.72 5.80
C LEU A 146 3.63 7.38 5.25
N THR A 147 2.52 6.67 5.28
CA THR A 147 1.21 7.16 4.80
C THR A 147 0.10 6.79 5.76
N PRO A 148 -1.09 7.41 5.68
CA PRO A 148 -2.30 6.75 6.15
C PRO A 148 -2.46 5.41 5.42
N MET A 149 -3.09 4.41 6.06
CA MET A 149 -3.42 3.15 5.36
C MET A 149 -4.68 3.30 4.50
N LEU A 150 -5.66 4.02 5.02
CA LEU A 150 -6.98 4.24 4.43
C LEU A 150 -7.34 5.73 4.45
N THR A 151 -8.28 6.12 3.60
CA THR A 151 -8.76 7.51 3.53
C THR A 151 -9.87 7.82 4.52
N THR A 152 -10.68 6.83 4.84
CA THR A 152 -11.84 6.92 5.75
C THR A 152 -11.94 5.67 6.61
N ASP A 153 -12.79 5.71 7.60
CA ASP A 153 -13.16 4.54 8.38
C ASP A 153 -13.74 3.41 7.51
N PRO A 154 -13.76 2.17 8.02
CA PRO A 154 -14.33 1.07 7.28
C PRO A 154 -15.76 1.34 6.84
N PRO A 155 -16.08 1.16 5.55
CA PRO A 155 -17.45 1.34 5.06
C PRO A 155 -18.39 0.28 5.65
N ARG A 156 -19.69 0.54 5.61
CA ARG A 156 -20.67 -0.47 6.02
C ARG A 156 -20.55 -1.72 5.17
N ILE A 157 -20.79 -2.88 5.76
CA ILE A 157 -20.80 -4.16 5.07
C ILE A 157 -21.73 -4.08 3.84
N GLY A 158 -21.23 -4.49 2.69
CA GLY A 158 -21.96 -4.50 1.43
C GLY A 158 -21.97 -3.17 0.66
N SER A 159 -21.49 -2.05 1.23
CA SER A 159 -21.53 -0.73 0.56
C SER A 159 -20.92 -0.74 -0.85
N PHE A 160 -19.80 -1.39 -1.03
CA PHE A 160 -19.17 -1.46 -2.36
C PHE A 160 -19.95 -2.37 -3.31
N LEU A 161 -20.56 -3.44 -2.81
CA LEU A 161 -21.31 -4.40 -3.65
C LEU A 161 -22.61 -3.82 -4.20
N SER A 162 -23.15 -2.75 -3.58
CA SER A 162 -24.33 -2.06 -4.08
C SER A 162 -24.05 -1.06 -5.21
N LEU A 163 -22.76 -0.80 -5.50
CA LEU A 163 -22.35 0.13 -6.55
C LEU A 163 -22.27 -0.57 -7.92
N PRO A 164 -22.45 0.17 -9.03
CA PRO A 164 -22.05 -0.30 -10.34
C PRO A 164 -20.59 -0.78 -10.32
N HIS A 165 -20.23 -1.79 -11.09
CA HIS A 165 -18.94 -2.46 -10.97
C HIS A 165 -17.74 -1.53 -11.18
N GLU A 166 -17.80 -0.61 -12.15
CA GLU A 166 -16.75 0.41 -12.37
C GLU A 166 -16.61 1.33 -11.15
N GLU A 167 -17.74 1.78 -10.60
CA GLU A 167 -17.76 2.64 -9.42
C GLU A 167 -17.28 1.89 -8.17
N ASN A 168 -17.61 0.60 -8.04
CA ASN A 168 -17.08 -0.26 -6.98
C ASN A 168 -15.54 -0.30 -7.03
N PHE A 169 -14.96 -0.53 -8.22
CA PHE A 169 -13.50 -0.53 -8.38
C PHE A 169 -12.88 0.83 -8.01
N ALA A 170 -13.48 1.92 -8.48
CA ALA A 170 -13.05 3.28 -8.18
C ALA A 170 -13.19 3.61 -6.68
N ALA A 171 -14.29 3.20 -6.04
CA ALA A 171 -14.52 3.42 -4.62
C ALA A 171 -13.50 2.69 -3.74
N GLN A 172 -13.15 1.45 -4.07
CA GLN A 172 -12.10 0.72 -3.38
C GLN A 172 -10.73 1.40 -3.54
N THR A 173 -10.42 1.95 -4.72
CA THR A 173 -9.19 2.70 -4.95
C THR A 173 -9.15 3.98 -4.13
N ARG A 174 -10.27 4.74 -4.08
CA ARG A 174 -10.38 5.93 -3.24
C ARG A 174 -10.24 5.61 -1.75
N TRP A 175 -10.71 4.46 -1.32
CA TRP A 175 -10.60 4.04 0.08
C TRP A 175 -9.17 3.66 0.48
N SER A 176 -8.41 3.02 -0.42
CA SER A 176 -7.02 2.59 -0.18
C SER A 176 -6.09 3.01 -1.34
N PRO A 177 -5.72 4.30 -1.44
CA PRO A 177 -5.00 4.82 -2.61
C PRO A 177 -3.48 4.63 -2.56
N TRP A 178 -2.91 3.98 -1.55
CA TRP A 178 -1.45 3.81 -1.40
C TRP A 178 -0.98 2.36 -1.50
N GLY A 179 -1.75 1.41 -0.94
CA GLY A 179 -1.27 0.05 -0.67
C GLY A 179 -0.90 -0.76 -1.91
N SER A 180 -1.63 -0.63 -3.01
CA SER A 180 -1.39 -1.39 -4.24
C SER A 180 -0.05 -1.05 -4.91
N LEU A 181 0.55 0.12 -4.63
CA LEU A 181 1.88 0.47 -5.11
C LEU A 181 2.93 -0.59 -4.71
N PHE A 182 2.93 -0.99 -3.45
CA PHE A 182 3.91 -1.95 -2.91
C PHE A 182 3.68 -3.37 -3.44
N ASN A 183 2.44 -3.71 -3.78
CA ASN A 183 2.14 -4.97 -4.47
C ASN A 183 2.73 -5.00 -5.87
N MET A 184 2.63 -3.89 -6.61
CA MET A 184 3.20 -3.76 -7.96
C MET A 184 4.72 -3.71 -7.93
N ALA A 185 5.27 -2.85 -7.08
CA ALA A 185 6.71 -2.65 -6.97
C ALA A 185 7.44 -3.85 -6.33
N ARG A 186 6.71 -4.87 -5.84
CA ARG A 186 7.29 -6.03 -5.11
C ARG A 186 8.10 -5.62 -3.88
N LEU A 187 7.82 -4.45 -3.35
CA LEU A 187 8.49 -3.87 -2.20
C LEU A 187 7.78 -4.27 -0.90
N PRO A 188 8.47 -4.32 0.24
CA PRO A 188 7.85 -4.66 1.50
C PRO A 188 6.96 -3.53 2.01
N ALA A 189 5.88 -3.91 2.71
CA ALA A 189 5.00 -2.94 3.34
C ALA A 189 4.37 -3.51 4.61
N ILE A 190 4.06 -2.63 5.57
CA ILE A 190 3.44 -3.02 6.84
C ILE A 190 2.41 -1.97 7.27
N SER A 191 1.27 -2.44 7.76
CA SER A 191 0.28 -1.60 8.42
C SER A 191 0.27 -1.91 9.92
N VAL A 192 0.43 -0.87 10.72
CA VAL A 192 0.36 -0.94 12.19
C VAL A 192 -0.85 -0.18 12.70
N PRO A 193 -1.54 -0.65 13.76
CA PRO A 193 -2.66 0.06 14.36
C PRO A 193 -2.13 1.30 15.11
N TRP A 194 -2.82 2.42 14.94
CA TRP A 194 -2.59 3.66 15.66
C TRP A 194 -3.79 4.00 16.53
N THR A 195 -3.58 4.11 17.83
CA THR A 195 -4.65 4.39 18.79
C THR A 195 -5.05 5.86 18.73
N ILE A 196 -6.34 6.11 18.61
CA ILE A 196 -6.96 7.43 18.67
C ILE A 196 -7.89 7.45 19.88
N PRO A 197 -7.84 8.45 20.77
CA PRO A 197 -8.76 8.55 21.90
C PRO A 197 -10.23 8.52 21.47
N ASN A 198 -11.04 7.68 22.10
CA ASN A 198 -12.47 7.51 21.83
C ASN A 198 -12.83 7.11 20.39
N HIS A 199 -11.89 6.47 19.67
CA HIS A 199 -12.08 6.01 18.31
C HIS A 199 -11.43 4.63 18.13
N PRO A 200 -11.97 3.74 17.27
CA PRO A 200 -11.25 2.53 16.88
C PRO A 200 -9.86 2.87 16.31
N PRO A 201 -8.85 2.00 16.50
CA PRO A 201 -7.53 2.24 15.91
C PRO A 201 -7.61 2.39 14.39
N VAL A 202 -6.86 3.31 13.83
CA VAL A 202 -6.68 3.45 12.38
C VAL A 202 -5.34 2.85 11.94
N GLY A 203 -5.23 2.46 10.68
CA GLY A 203 -3.98 1.96 10.13
C GLY A 203 -3.01 3.09 9.78
N VAL A 204 -1.77 2.97 10.22
CA VAL A 204 -0.62 3.72 9.70
C VAL A 204 0.23 2.77 8.87
N HIS A 205 0.61 3.17 7.69
CA HIS A 205 1.26 2.33 6.70
C HIS A 205 2.71 2.77 6.47
N LEU A 206 3.65 1.84 6.57
CA LEU A 206 5.04 1.99 6.17
C LEU A 206 5.32 1.13 4.95
N GLY A 207 5.91 1.73 3.93
CA GLY A 207 6.38 1.03 2.75
C GLY A 207 7.89 1.21 2.56
N GLY A 208 8.63 0.10 2.44
CA GLY A 208 10.06 0.13 2.17
C GLY A 208 10.33 0.45 0.70
N ILE A 209 11.22 1.40 0.42
CA ILE A 209 11.69 1.72 -0.94
C ILE A 209 13.04 1.01 -1.18
N THR A 210 14.00 1.21 -0.27
CA THR A 210 15.32 0.56 -0.31
C THR A 210 15.53 -0.40 0.86
N LEU A 211 14.59 -0.43 1.82
CA LEU A 211 14.69 -1.27 3.01
C LEU A 211 14.38 -2.74 2.71
N SER A 212 15.11 -3.64 3.35
CA SER A 212 14.75 -5.06 3.42
C SER A 212 13.55 -5.28 4.35
N ASP A 213 12.95 -6.47 4.26
CA ASP A 213 11.87 -6.92 5.16
C ASP A 213 12.26 -6.74 6.64
N ALA A 214 13.45 -7.21 7.02
CA ALA A 214 13.96 -7.12 8.39
C ALA A 214 14.14 -5.67 8.87
N ALA A 215 14.58 -4.78 7.99
CA ALA A 215 14.76 -3.36 8.28
C ALA A 215 13.41 -2.64 8.39
N LEU A 216 12.44 -2.93 7.51
CA LEU A 216 11.10 -2.35 7.58
C LEU A 216 10.36 -2.81 8.84
N LEU A 217 10.48 -4.09 9.22
CA LEU A 217 9.92 -4.61 10.47
C LEU A 217 10.56 -3.93 11.69
N GLY A 218 11.89 -3.70 11.69
CA GLY A 218 12.56 -2.96 12.76
C GLY A 218 12.10 -1.51 12.87
N LEU A 219 11.86 -0.84 11.73
CA LEU A 219 11.30 0.52 11.71
C LEU A 219 9.86 0.53 12.25
N ALA A 220 9.03 -0.43 11.84
CA ALA A 220 7.64 -0.53 12.28
C ALA A 220 7.51 -0.85 13.78
N HIS A 221 8.46 -1.61 14.34
CA HIS A 221 8.50 -1.92 15.78
C HIS A 221 8.64 -0.68 16.66
N ILE A 222 9.24 0.40 16.16
CA ILE A 222 9.29 1.69 16.87
C ILE A 222 7.90 2.31 17.01
N LEU A 223 7.05 2.13 16.01
CA LEU A 223 5.67 2.64 16.01
C LEU A 223 4.73 1.75 16.84
N HIS A 224 4.98 0.45 16.86
CA HIS A 224 4.12 -0.53 17.52
C HIS A 224 4.97 -1.70 18.04
N PRO A 225 5.56 -1.56 19.24
CA PRO A 225 6.41 -2.58 19.87
C PRO A 225 5.67 -3.87 20.22
#